data_14536b318e68ff2e235063557f228c41
#
_entry.id   14536b318e68ff2e235063557f228c41
#
_cell.length_a   1.000
_cell.length_b   1.000
_cell.length_c   1.000
_cell.angle_alpha   90.00
_cell.angle_beta   90.00
_cell.angle_gamma   90.00
#
_symmetry.space_group_name_H-M   'P 1'
#
loop_
_entity.id
_entity.type
_entity.pdbx_description
1 polymer ?
#
loop_
_entity_poly.entity_id
_entity_poly.type
_entity_poly.pdbx_seq_one_letter_code
_entity_poly.pdbx_strand_id
1 'polypeptide(L)'
;MKWTPQLPADTERAASGRPVAFPKALPKAFHVMAKPSGAICNLDCAYCFFLSKELLYPGARFRMADDLLRLYIQQLIAAHAGAAEVTFAWQGGEPTTMGLEFFERVIALQHE
;
A
#
# COMPACT_ATOMS: atom_id res chain seq x y z
N MET A 1 12.77 12.91 -7.72
CA MET A 1 13.72 11.91 -7.20
C MET A 1 13.31 10.55 -7.75
N LYS A 2 14.10 9.97 -8.65
CA LYS A 2 13.81 8.64 -9.21
C LYS A 2 14.33 7.61 -8.23
N TRP A 3 13.44 6.92 -7.54
CA TRP A 3 13.80 5.77 -6.74
C TRP A 3 14.05 4.57 -7.66
N THR A 4 15.28 4.08 -7.66
CA THR A 4 15.63 2.83 -8.34
C THR A 4 15.75 1.76 -7.25
N PRO A 5 14.91 0.69 -7.29
CA PRO A 5 15.06 -0.39 -6.33
C PRO A 5 16.43 -1.05 -6.54
N GLN A 6 17.31 -0.94 -5.56
CA GLN A 6 18.49 -1.80 -5.50
C GLN A 6 18.06 -3.10 -4.83
N LEU A 7 17.87 -4.13 -5.62
CA LEU A 7 17.77 -5.48 -5.09
C LEU A 7 19.12 -5.84 -4.49
N PRO A 8 19.19 -6.34 -3.24
CA PRO A 8 20.42 -6.83 -2.67
C PRO A 8 20.95 -7.97 -3.56
N ALA A 9 22.25 -7.96 -3.82
CA ALA A 9 22.95 -8.93 -4.69
C ALA A 9 22.83 -10.40 -4.20
N ASP A 10 22.30 -10.61 -2.99
CA ASP A 10 22.27 -11.90 -2.31
C ASP A 10 20.93 -12.64 -2.40
N THR A 11 19.95 -12.11 -3.15
CA THR A 11 18.64 -12.76 -3.31
C THR A 11 18.64 -13.93 -4.30
N GLU A 12 19.80 -14.27 -4.88
CA GLU A 12 19.89 -15.32 -5.90
C GLU A 12 20.04 -16.75 -5.36
N ARG A 13 20.13 -16.97 -4.05
CA ARG A 13 20.26 -18.32 -3.51
C ARG A 13 19.10 -18.68 -2.59
N ALA A 14 18.07 -19.26 -3.17
CA ALA A 14 17.20 -20.13 -2.40
C ALA A 14 18.06 -21.28 -1.80
N ALA A 15 17.76 -21.71 -0.58
CA ALA A 15 18.52 -22.74 0.18
C ALA A 15 18.72 -24.08 -0.55
N SER A 16 18.15 -24.27 -1.74
CA SER A 16 18.28 -25.46 -2.59
C SER A 16 19.21 -25.28 -3.80
N GLY A 17 19.84 -24.11 -3.99
CA GLY A 17 20.72 -23.85 -5.11
C GLY A 17 20.04 -23.85 -6.49
N ARG A 18 18.71 -23.96 -6.57
CA ARG A 18 17.96 -23.84 -7.82
C ARG A 18 17.67 -22.37 -8.13
N PRO A 19 17.92 -21.89 -9.35
CA PRO A 19 17.48 -20.56 -9.74
C PRO A 19 15.95 -20.46 -9.65
N VAL A 20 15.47 -19.44 -8.96
CA VAL A 20 14.04 -19.13 -8.93
C VAL A 20 13.68 -18.55 -10.29
N ALA A 21 12.96 -19.33 -11.11
CA ALA A 21 12.44 -18.82 -12.37
C ALA A 21 11.28 -17.87 -12.09
N PHE A 22 11.48 -16.59 -12.35
CA PHE A 22 10.38 -15.63 -12.35
C PHE A 22 9.46 -15.91 -13.54
N PRO A 23 8.12 -15.77 -13.37
CA PRO A 23 7.19 -15.95 -14.47
C PRO A 23 7.54 -14.98 -15.61
N LYS A 24 7.53 -15.47 -16.84
CA LYS A 24 7.86 -14.68 -18.06
C LYS A 24 6.85 -13.55 -18.31
N ALA A 25 5.68 -13.59 -17.68
CA ALA A 25 4.66 -12.56 -17.74
C ALA A 25 4.21 -12.22 -16.32
N LEU A 26 4.16 -10.93 -16.00
CA LEU A 26 3.56 -10.45 -14.76
C LEU A 26 2.05 -10.66 -14.80
N PRO A 27 1.40 -10.88 -13.66
CA PRO A 27 -0.06 -10.95 -13.60
C PRO A 27 -0.65 -9.63 -14.10
N LYS A 28 -1.76 -9.69 -14.84
CA LYS A 28 -2.46 -8.50 -15.36
C LYS A 28 -3.13 -7.68 -14.26
N ALA A 29 -3.36 -8.29 -13.10
CA ALA A 29 -3.91 -7.65 -11.92
C ALA A 29 -3.26 -8.21 -10.67
N PHE A 30 -3.14 -7.38 -9.64
CA PHE A 30 -2.61 -7.73 -8.34
C PHE A 30 -3.35 -6.94 -7.26
N HIS A 31 -3.26 -7.39 -6.03
CA HIS A 31 -3.93 -6.74 -4.92
C HIS A 31 -2.94 -5.91 -4.09
N VAL A 32 -3.29 -4.65 -3.82
CA VAL A 32 -2.52 -3.76 -2.95
C VAL A 32 -3.42 -3.28 -1.83
N MET A 33 -2.88 -3.29 -0.63
CA MET A 33 -3.57 -2.82 0.56
C MET A 33 -2.81 -1.62 1.14
N ALA A 34 -3.44 -0.45 1.14
CA ALA A 34 -2.86 0.76 1.67
C ALA A 34 -3.31 1.02 3.11
N LYS A 35 -2.43 1.63 3.90
CA LYS A 35 -2.68 1.97 5.32
C LYS A 35 -2.56 3.48 5.52
N PRO A 36 -3.58 4.27 5.15
CA PRO A 36 -3.50 5.72 5.07
C PRO A 36 -3.34 6.39 6.44
N SER A 37 -3.86 5.78 7.50
CA SER A 37 -3.73 6.23 8.90
C SER A 37 -2.67 5.43 9.69
N GLY A 38 -1.87 4.58 9.01
CA GLY A 38 -0.91 3.72 9.68
C GLY A 38 -1.57 2.82 10.73
N ALA A 39 -1.06 2.86 11.95
CA ALA A 39 -1.58 2.09 13.08
C ALA A 39 -2.63 2.82 13.92
N ILE A 40 -2.96 4.07 13.57
CA ILE A 40 -3.95 4.84 14.35
C ILE A 40 -5.32 4.20 14.23
N CYS A 41 -5.94 3.95 15.37
CA CYS A 41 -7.24 3.33 15.50
C CYS A 41 -8.04 3.96 16.65
N ASN A 42 -9.35 3.97 16.52
CA ASN A 42 -10.27 4.38 17.56
C ASN A 42 -10.85 3.19 18.36
N LEU A 43 -10.33 1.98 18.12
CA LEU A 43 -10.67 0.75 18.81
C LEU A 43 -9.46 0.16 19.52
N ASP A 44 -9.71 -0.65 20.55
CA ASP A 44 -8.69 -1.36 21.33
C ASP A 44 -9.04 -2.87 21.37
N CYS A 45 -8.97 -3.52 20.22
CA CYS A 45 -9.34 -4.92 20.10
C CYS A 45 -8.26 -5.82 20.72
N ALA A 46 -8.63 -6.66 21.67
CA ALA A 46 -7.71 -7.54 22.40
C ALA A 46 -6.89 -8.50 21.51
N TYR A 47 -7.39 -8.83 20.32
CA TYR A 47 -6.73 -9.69 19.34
C TYR A 47 -5.92 -8.92 18.28
N CYS A 48 -5.84 -7.60 18.37
CA CYS A 48 -5.24 -6.78 17.31
C CYS A 48 -3.73 -6.89 17.30
N PHE A 49 -3.16 -7.49 16.26
CA PHE A 49 -1.71 -7.56 16.07
C PHE A 49 -1.09 -6.21 15.68
N PHE A 50 -1.91 -5.22 15.32
CA PHE A 50 -1.46 -3.91 14.85
C PHE A 50 -1.53 -2.81 15.91
N LEU A 51 -2.10 -3.11 17.06
CA LEU A 51 -2.18 -2.21 18.20
C LEU A 51 -0.76 -1.80 18.65
N SER A 52 -0.59 -0.54 19.03
CA SER A 52 0.68 0.05 19.48
C SER A 52 1.83 0.08 18.43
N LYS A 53 1.56 -0.22 17.17
CA LYS A 53 2.58 -0.10 16.10
C LYS A 53 3.01 1.33 15.84
N GLU A 54 2.21 2.33 16.22
CA GLU A 54 2.59 3.74 16.18
C GLU A 54 3.87 4.04 16.98
N LEU A 55 4.17 3.26 18.01
CA LEU A 55 5.39 3.39 18.82
C LEU A 55 6.67 3.10 18.02
N LEU A 56 6.56 2.40 16.89
CA LEU A 56 7.69 2.11 16.01
C LEU A 56 8.08 3.30 15.13
N TYR A 57 7.24 4.33 15.06
CA TYR A 57 7.43 5.47 14.16
C TYR A 57 7.25 6.79 14.93
N PRO A 58 8.14 7.09 15.89
CA PRO A 58 8.04 8.33 16.68
C PRO A 58 8.11 9.57 15.76
N GLY A 59 7.20 10.51 15.99
CA GLY A 59 7.10 11.74 15.20
C GLY A 59 6.34 11.60 13.87
N ALA A 60 5.89 10.42 13.49
CA ALA A 60 5.02 10.25 12.34
C ALA A 60 3.64 10.88 12.57
N ARG A 61 3.07 11.48 11.53
CA ARG A 61 1.72 12.04 11.59
C ARG A 61 0.62 10.99 11.37
N PHE A 62 1.00 9.81 10.88
CA PHE A 62 0.07 8.72 10.55
C PHE A 62 -1.11 9.16 9.67
N ARG A 63 -0.84 10.03 8.71
CA ARG A 63 -1.81 10.49 7.72
C ARG A 63 -1.15 10.54 6.36
N MET A 64 -1.73 9.82 5.40
CA MET A 64 -1.29 9.86 4.01
C MET A 64 -1.50 11.27 3.46
N ALA A 65 -0.45 11.87 2.92
CA ALA A 65 -0.52 13.17 2.29
C ALA A 65 -1.21 13.10 0.91
N ASP A 66 -1.80 14.21 0.44
CA ASP A 66 -2.56 14.24 -0.81
C ASP A 66 -1.71 13.91 -2.05
N ASP A 67 -0.48 14.35 -2.08
CA ASP A 67 0.46 14.06 -3.17
C ASP A 67 0.79 12.56 -3.24
N LEU A 68 0.97 11.89 -2.09
CA LEU A 68 1.17 10.46 -2.01
C LEU A 68 -0.10 9.69 -2.40
N LEU A 69 -1.27 10.14 -1.95
CA LEU A 69 -2.55 9.56 -2.32
C LEU A 69 -2.77 9.61 -3.84
N ARG A 70 -2.53 10.78 -4.44
CA ARG A 70 -2.62 10.97 -5.89
C ARG A 70 -1.70 10.01 -6.63
N LEU A 71 -0.43 9.96 -6.23
CA LEU A 71 0.56 9.09 -6.84
C LEU A 71 0.16 7.61 -6.72
N TYR A 72 -0.29 7.18 -5.56
CA TYR A 72 -0.76 5.82 -5.31
C TYR A 72 -1.90 5.44 -6.25
N ILE A 73 -2.94 6.28 -6.36
CA ILE A 73 -4.10 6.02 -7.21
C ILE A 73 -3.70 5.96 -8.68
N GLN A 74 -2.93 6.94 -9.16
CA GLN A 74 -2.47 6.99 -10.55
C GLN A 74 -1.62 5.78 -10.92
N GLN A 75 -0.68 5.40 -10.07
CA GLN A 75 0.20 4.24 -10.32
C GLN A 75 -0.58 2.92 -10.28
N LEU A 76 -1.51 2.77 -9.36
CA LEU A 76 -2.31 1.55 -9.27
C LEU A 76 -3.20 1.37 -10.49
N ILE A 77 -3.87 2.41 -10.95
CA ILE A 77 -4.68 2.39 -12.18
C ILE A 77 -3.79 2.09 -13.39
N ALA A 78 -2.67 2.78 -13.54
CA ALA A 78 -1.76 2.58 -14.66
C ALA A 78 -1.17 1.16 -14.71
N ALA A 79 -0.83 0.59 -13.54
CA ALA A 79 -0.31 -0.77 -13.43
C ALA A 79 -1.36 -1.85 -13.78
N HIS A 80 -2.64 -1.50 -13.70
CA HIS A 80 -3.77 -2.38 -14.05
C HIS A 80 -4.37 -2.07 -15.41
N ALA A 81 -3.64 -1.40 -16.29
CA ALA A 81 -4.11 -1.08 -17.63
C ALA A 81 -4.60 -2.34 -18.37
N GLY A 82 -5.87 -2.33 -18.80
CA GLY A 82 -6.52 -3.47 -19.44
C GLY A 82 -7.18 -4.48 -18.48
N ALA A 83 -7.11 -4.27 -17.17
CA ALA A 83 -7.95 -5.00 -16.21
C ALA A 83 -9.40 -4.49 -16.28
N ALA A 84 -10.36 -5.38 -16.04
CA ALA A 84 -11.78 -4.99 -16.02
C ALA A 84 -12.14 -4.17 -14.77
N GLU A 85 -11.38 -4.33 -13.69
CA GLU A 85 -11.62 -3.68 -12.41
C GLU A 85 -10.30 -3.41 -11.69
N VAL A 86 -10.23 -2.30 -10.96
CA VAL A 86 -9.11 -1.95 -10.07
C VAL A 86 -9.68 -1.73 -8.67
N THR A 87 -9.27 -2.58 -7.74
CA THR A 87 -9.74 -2.50 -6.35
C THR A 87 -8.76 -1.71 -5.49
N PHE A 88 -9.27 -0.70 -4.78
CA PHE A 88 -8.54 0.04 -3.76
C PHE A 88 -8.91 -0.51 -2.38
N ALA A 89 -7.97 -1.22 -1.75
CA ALA A 89 -8.17 -1.79 -0.43
C ALA A 89 -7.49 -0.93 0.65
N TRP A 90 -8.22 -0.60 1.70
CA TRP A 90 -7.78 0.21 2.83
C TRP A 90 -7.73 -0.64 4.09
N GLN A 91 -6.64 -0.54 4.82
CA GLN A 91 -6.43 -1.23 6.09
C GLN A 91 -5.54 -0.38 7.00
N GLY A 92 -5.09 -0.95 8.07
CA GLY A 92 -4.21 -0.35 9.06
C GLY A 92 -4.82 -0.46 10.43
N GLY A 93 -4.78 0.59 11.22
CA GLY A 93 -5.62 0.78 12.39
C GLY A 93 -7.09 0.87 11.97
N GLU A 94 -7.65 2.07 11.97
CA GLU A 94 -8.98 2.29 11.38
C GLU A 94 -8.88 3.36 10.28
N PRO A 95 -8.98 2.97 9.00
CA PRO A 95 -8.82 3.90 7.88
C PRO A 95 -9.83 5.05 7.89
N THR A 96 -11.04 4.86 8.43
CA THR A 96 -12.07 5.91 8.50
C THR A 96 -11.68 7.07 9.42
N THR A 97 -10.65 6.90 10.26
CA THR A 97 -10.07 8.01 11.03
C THR A 97 -9.41 9.08 10.16
N MET A 98 -9.19 8.78 8.88
CA MET A 98 -8.77 9.77 7.87
C MET A 98 -9.84 10.84 7.63
N GLY A 99 -11.10 10.54 7.91
CA GLY A 99 -12.24 11.44 7.72
C GLY A 99 -12.87 11.33 6.33
N LEU A 100 -14.10 11.84 6.20
CA LEU A 100 -14.89 11.76 4.96
C LEU A 100 -14.20 12.43 3.79
N GLU A 101 -13.62 13.61 3.99
CA GLU A 101 -12.93 14.38 2.95
C GLU A 101 -11.80 13.58 2.26
N PHE A 102 -11.12 12.72 3.01
CA PHE A 102 -10.11 11.85 2.43
C PHE A 102 -10.71 10.89 1.40
N PHE A 103 -11.82 10.25 1.72
CA PHE A 103 -12.47 9.30 0.82
C PHE A 103 -13.17 9.97 -0.36
N GLU A 104 -13.71 11.17 -0.18
CA GLU A 104 -14.20 12.01 -1.29
C GLU A 104 -13.05 12.35 -2.24
N ARG A 105 -11.89 12.67 -1.71
CA ARG A 105 -10.67 12.90 -2.50
C ARG A 105 -10.20 11.66 -3.23
N VAL A 106 -10.26 10.48 -2.59
CA VAL A 106 -9.97 9.17 -3.23
C VAL A 106 -10.85 8.98 -4.46
N ILE A 107 -12.16 9.21 -4.33
CA ILE A 107 -13.11 9.06 -5.44
C ILE A 107 -12.81 10.07 -6.56
N ALA A 108 -12.57 11.33 -6.22
CA ALA A 108 -12.24 12.36 -7.20
C ALA A 108 -11.01 12.00 -8.03
N LEU A 109 -9.95 11.52 -7.38
CA LEU A 109 -8.70 11.12 -8.04
C LEU A 109 -8.82 9.91 -8.96
N GLN A 110 -9.82 9.07 -8.77
CA GLN A 110 -10.10 7.94 -9.66
C GLN A 110 -10.72 8.37 -10.98
N HIS A 111 -11.27 9.59 -11.06
CA HIS A 111 -11.91 10.14 -12.23
C HIS A 111 -11.04 11.16 -12.98
N GLU A 112 -9.87 11.49 -12.47
CA GLU A 112 -8.88 12.34 -13.17
C GLU A 112 -8.12 11.55 -14.25
#